data_38b8561bdf773e8ab8d7c018a764d610
#
_entry.id   38b8561bdf773e8ab8d7c018a764d610
#
_cell.length_a   1.000
_cell.length_b   1.000
_cell.length_c   1.000
_cell.angle_alpha   90.00
_cell.angle_beta   90.00
_cell.angle_gamma   90.00
#
_symmetry.space_group_name_H-M   'P 1'
#
loop_
_entity.id
_entity.type
_entity.pdbx_description
1 polymer ?
#
loop_
_entity_poly.entity_id
_entity_poly.type
_entity_poly.pdbx_seq_one_letter_code
_entity_poly.pdbx_strand_id
1 'polypeptide(L)'
;MDVILLERVAKLGQMGDVVSVKQGYARNFLLPQGKALRATDANKAHFEAQKAQLEAQNLETKKEAEAVGAKLDGQQFIIIRSASDAGALYGSVTNRDAADAATEAGFTVDKKQVVLAAPIKELGLHETTVSLHPEVECTIKLNVARSQEEADLQASGKSIQELAAEAEAEAEFEIAELFDDMGAAAMEDIADEEATEAASDEDAPAEDAEAPAEDAEE
;
A
#
# COMPACT_ATOMS: atom_id res chain seq x y z
N MET A 1 -26.84 31.37 -7.63
CA MET A 1 -26.76 32.14 -6.37
C MET A 1 -25.38 32.72 -6.29
N ASP A 2 -25.30 34.04 -6.13
CA ASP A 2 -24.02 34.74 -6.13
C ASP A 2 -23.45 34.78 -4.71
N VAL A 3 -22.17 34.46 -4.60
CA VAL A 3 -21.42 34.42 -3.34
C VAL A 3 -20.09 35.16 -3.51
N ILE A 4 -19.63 35.79 -2.44
CA ILE A 4 -18.31 36.41 -2.34
C ILE A 4 -17.38 35.39 -1.68
N LEU A 5 -16.28 35.06 -2.29
CA LEU A 5 -15.28 34.14 -1.71
C LEU A 5 -14.44 34.86 -0.66
N LEU A 6 -14.35 34.29 0.55
CA LEU A 6 -13.49 34.78 1.65
C LEU A 6 -12.11 34.14 1.59
N GLU A 7 -12.01 32.94 1.02
CA GLU A 7 -10.79 32.17 0.80
C GLU A 7 -10.71 31.78 -0.66
N ARG A 8 -9.50 31.48 -1.14
CA ARG A 8 -9.34 30.88 -2.45
C ARG A 8 -9.94 29.48 -2.45
N VAL A 9 -10.82 29.21 -3.39
CA VAL A 9 -11.42 27.88 -3.60
C VAL A 9 -10.97 27.35 -4.95
N ALA A 10 -10.35 26.16 -4.95
CA ALA A 10 -9.92 25.49 -6.18
C ALA A 10 -11.11 25.35 -7.16
N LYS A 11 -10.88 25.70 -8.43
CA LYS A 11 -11.85 25.66 -9.54
C LYS A 11 -12.99 26.71 -9.48
N LEU A 12 -13.06 27.59 -8.48
CA LEU A 12 -14.07 28.65 -8.41
C LEU A 12 -13.46 30.03 -8.63
N GLY A 13 -12.44 30.41 -7.91
CA GLY A 13 -11.82 31.73 -8.00
C GLY A 13 -10.96 32.06 -6.80
N GLN A 14 -10.51 33.33 -6.79
CA GLN A 14 -9.67 33.87 -5.72
C GLN A 14 -10.54 34.54 -4.64
N MET A 15 -9.88 34.92 -3.54
CA MET A 15 -10.49 35.65 -2.47
C MET A 15 -11.01 37.04 -3.01
N GLY A 16 -12.27 37.36 -2.68
CA GLY A 16 -12.92 38.59 -3.12
C GLY A 16 -13.70 38.45 -4.41
N ASP A 17 -13.58 37.35 -5.13
CA ASP A 17 -14.35 37.14 -6.35
C ASP A 17 -15.83 36.89 -6.03
N VAL A 18 -16.69 37.53 -6.83
CA VAL A 18 -18.14 37.27 -6.82
C VAL A 18 -18.45 36.22 -7.87
N VAL A 19 -18.79 35.01 -7.42
CA VAL A 19 -19.04 33.86 -8.30
C VAL A 19 -20.47 33.35 -8.18
N SER A 20 -21.03 32.95 -9.32
CA SER A 20 -22.36 32.33 -9.35
C SER A 20 -22.24 30.82 -9.20
N VAL A 21 -22.83 30.26 -8.16
CA VAL A 21 -22.77 28.85 -7.82
C VAL A 21 -24.16 28.24 -7.66
N LYS A 22 -24.23 26.89 -7.76
CA LYS A 22 -25.46 26.14 -7.48
C LYS A 22 -25.88 26.33 -6.03
N GLN A 23 -27.21 26.54 -5.80
CA GLN A 23 -27.74 26.85 -4.46
C GLN A 23 -27.39 25.77 -3.42
N GLY A 24 -27.41 24.48 -3.78
CA GLY A 24 -27.06 23.38 -2.88
C GLY A 24 -25.60 23.44 -2.44
N TYR A 25 -24.69 23.71 -3.34
CA TYR A 25 -23.27 23.85 -3.04
C TYR A 25 -22.98 25.03 -2.11
N ALA A 26 -23.59 26.19 -2.40
CA ALA A 26 -23.45 27.35 -1.54
C ALA A 26 -23.97 27.09 -0.13
N ARG A 27 -25.20 26.55 0.01
CA ARG A 27 -25.84 26.37 1.33
C ARG A 27 -25.25 25.26 2.16
N ASN A 28 -24.78 24.15 1.54
CA ASN A 28 -24.35 22.97 2.27
C ASN A 28 -22.83 22.93 2.50
N PHE A 29 -22.06 23.69 1.71
CA PHE A 29 -20.61 23.65 1.77
C PHE A 29 -19.98 25.02 2.04
N LEU A 30 -20.19 26.01 1.13
CA LEU A 30 -19.46 27.29 1.22
C LEU A 30 -19.85 28.12 2.42
N LEU A 31 -21.15 28.30 2.65
CA LEU A 31 -21.65 29.13 3.76
C LEU A 31 -21.42 28.50 5.13
N PRO A 32 -21.69 27.20 5.36
CA PRO A 32 -21.45 26.59 6.68
C PRO A 32 -19.97 26.49 7.05
N GLN A 33 -19.08 26.38 6.06
CA GLN A 33 -17.64 26.36 6.29
C GLN A 33 -16.99 27.74 6.40
N GLY A 34 -17.79 28.83 6.24
CA GLY A 34 -17.28 30.19 6.30
C GLY A 34 -16.38 30.58 5.11
N LYS A 35 -16.37 29.79 4.03
CA LYS A 35 -15.51 30.02 2.85
C LYS A 35 -16.08 31.08 1.91
N ALA A 36 -17.36 31.39 2.02
CA ALA A 36 -18.01 32.40 1.22
C ALA A 36 -19.17 33.09 1.96
N LEU A 37 -19.52 34.31 1.56
CA LEU A 37 -20.69 35.03 1.99
C LEU A 37 -21.66 35.21 0.81
N ARG A 38 -22.95 35.44 1.10
CA ARG A 38 -23.91 35.82 0.06
C ARG A 38 -23.54 37.18 -0.48
N ALA A 39 -23.59 37.35 -1.80
CA ALA A 39 -23.30 38.61 -2.48
C ALA A 39 -24.46 39.62 -2.29
N THR A 40 -24.54 40.23 -1.12
CA THR A 40 -25.38 41.37 -0.80
C THR A 40 -24.52 42.60 -0.63
N ASP A 41 -25.09 43.82 -0.87
CA ASP A 41 -24.31 45.05 -0.76
C ASP A 41 -23.77 45.29 0.64
N ALA A 42 -24.51 44.89 1.68
CA ALA A 42 -24.02 44.93 3.07
C ALA A 42 -22.81 43.99 3.28
N ASN A 43 -22.84 42.80 2.72
CA ASN A 43 -21.74 41.83 2.85
C ASN A 43 -20.51 42.23 2.01
N LYS A 44 -20.70 42.95 0.89
CA LYS A 44 -19.58 43.52 0.12
C LYS A 44 -18.84 44.56 0.93
N ALA A 45 -19.58 45.53 1.53
CA ALA A 45 -18.96 46.55 2.39
C ALA A 45 -18.24 45.93 3.60
N HIS A 46 -18.84 44.92 4.21
CA HIS A 46 -18.21 44.19 5.32
C HIS A 46 -16.93 43.44 4.89
N PHE A 47 -16.95 42.78 3.72
CA PHE A 47 -15.78 42.14 3.14
C PHE A 47 -14.65 43.13 2.86
N GLU A 48 -14.94 44.30 2.26
CA GLU A 48 -13.97 45.35 2.00
C GLU A 48 -13.26 45.82 3.28
N ALA A 49 -14.00 45.95 4.38
CA ALA A 49 -13.44 46.31 5.68
C ALA A 49 -12.51 45.24 6.27
N GLN A 50 -12.76 43.97 5.99
CA GLN A 50 -12.01 42.86 6.54
C GLN A 50 -10.95 42.30 5.57
N LYS A 51 -10.94 42.75 4.31
CA LYS A 51 -10.09 42.20 3.25
C LYS A 51 -8.61 42.11 3.64
N ALA A 52 -8.04 43.16 4.19
CA ALA A 52 -6.65 43.19 4.60
C ALA A 52 -6.30 42.15 5.71
N GLN A 53 -7.25 41.93 6.63
CA GLN A 53 -7.05 40.92 7.69
C GLN A 53 -7.15 39.50 7.15
N LEU A 54 -8.11 39.25 6.25
CA LEU A 54 -8.24 37.95 5.60
C LEU A 54 -7.05 37.61 4.70
N GLU A 55 -6.51 38.61 3.99
CA GLU A 55 -5.27 38.46 3.18
C GLU A 55 -4.08 38.09 4.04
N ALA A 56 -3.91 38.73 5.21
CA ALA A 56 -2.84 38.40 6.13
C ALA A 56 -2.96 36.97 6.67
N GLN A 57 -4.15 36.56 7.08
CA GLN A 57 -4.42 35.19 7.54
C GLN A 57 -4.17 34.16 6.44
N ASN A 58 -4.61 34.41 5.21
CA ASN A 58 -4.35 33.51 4.08
C ASN A 58 -2.84 33.38 3.77
N LEU A 59 -2.08 34.46 3.90
CA LEU A 59 -0.63 34.41 3.72
C LEU A 59 0.07 33.62 4.84
N GLU A 60 -0.43 33.71 6.07
CA GLU A 60 0.11 32.91 7.19
C GLU A 60 -0.19 31.43 7.00
N THR A 61 -1.46 31.07 6.73
CA THR A 61 -1.83 29.66 6.48
C THR A 61 -1.12 29.08 5.25
N LYS A 62 -0.88 29.87 4.21
CA LYS A 62 -0.10 29.45 3.05
C LYS A 62 1.35 29.14 3.43
N LYS A 63 2.01 29.99 4.22
CA LYS A 63 3.39 29.76 4.68
C LYS A 63 3.50 28.52 5.55
N GLU A 64 2.54 28.29 6.44
CA GLU A 64 2.46 27.09 7.26
C GLU A 64 2.29 25.84 6.39
N ALA A 65 1.39 25.90 5.41
CA ALA A 65 1.18 24.81 4.45
C ALA A 65 2.43 24.55 3.59
N GLU A 66 3.16 25.58 3.15
CA GLU A 66 4.44 25.44 2.43
C GLU A 66 5.51 24.79 3.31
N ALA A 67 5.60 25.17 4.58
CA ALA A 67 6.56 24.58 5.52
C ALA A 67 6.27 23.09 5.82
N VAL A 68 5.01 22.72 5.91
CA VAL A 68 4.58 21.32 6.07
C VAL A 68 4.76 20.57 4.75
N GLY A 69 4.38 21.17 3.63
CA GLY A 69 4.52 20.60 2.29
C GLY A 69 5.95 20.24 1.94
N ALA A 70 6.90 21.14 2.23
CA ALA A 70 8.33 20.87 2.01
C ALA A 70 8.89 19.69 2.83
N LYS A 71 8.27 19.38 3.97
CA LYS A 71 8.65 18.21 4.78
C LYS A 71 7.97 16.93 4.32
N LEU A 72 6.76 17.06 3.77
CA LEU A 72 5.93 15.95 3.33
C LEU A 72 6.29 15.50 1.92
N ASP A 73 6.80 16.42 1.09
CA ASP A 73 7.11 16.14 -0.31
C ASP A 73 8.17 15.05 -0.46
N GLY A 74 7.85 14.04 -1.27
CA GLY A 74 8.69 12.87 -1.50
C GLY A 74 8.75 11.86 -0.35
N GLN A 75 8.03 12.08 0.75
CA GLN A 75 7.97 11.10 1.86
C GLN A 75 7.22 9.84 1.42
N GLN A 76 7.66 8.72 1.99
CA GLN A 76 7.06 7.41 1.77
C GLN A 76 6.34 6.95 3.04
N PHE A 77 5.08 6.54 2.88
CA PHE A 77 4.24 6.02 3.96
C PHE A 77 3.88 4.57 3.68
N ILE A 78 4.04 3.71 4.67
CA ILE A 78 3.75 2.28 4.56
C ILE A 78 2.32 2.03 5.01
N ILE A 79 1.57 1.28 4.21
CA ILE A 79 0.20 0.85 4.53
C ILE A 79 0.14 -0.67 4.40
N ILE A 80 -0.06 -1.35 5.53
CA ILE A 80 -0.16 -2.81 5.56
C ILE A 80 -1.61 -3.23 5.33
N ARG A 81 -1.85 -4.04 4.30
CA ARG A 81 -3.17 -4.59 3.95
C ARG A 81 -3.06 -6.02 3.44
N SER A 82 -4.08 -6.82 3.72
CA SER A 82 -4.17 -8.18 3.19
C SER A 82 -4.39 -8.18 1.68
N ALA A 83 -3.59 -8.97 0.97
CA ALA A 83 -3.65 -9.12 -0.48
C ALA A 83 -3.54 -10.58 -0.90
N SER A 84 -3.96 -10.86 -2.12
CA SER A 84 -3.76 -12.13 -2.80
C SER A 84 -2.29 -12.26 -3.25
N ASP A 85 -1.85 -13.50 -3.53
CA ASP A 85 -0.52 -13.78 -4.09
C ASP A 85 -0.31 -13.15 -5.46
N ALA A 86 -1.37 -12.90 -6.20
CA ALA A 86 -1.35 -12.14 -7.45
C ALA A 86 -1.16 -10.62 -7.27
N GLY A 87 -0.98 -10.11 -6.03
CA GLY A 87 -0.78 -8.70 -5.75
C GLY A 87 -2.05 -7.85 -5.65
N ALA A 88 -3.24 -8.45 -5.77
CA ALA A 88 -4.50 -7.73 -5.63
C ALA A 88 -4.95 -7.66 -4.17
N LEU A 89 -5.32 -6.47 -3.68
CA LEU A 89 -5.83 -6.28 -2.33
C LEU A 89 -7.22 -6.92 -2.15
N TYR A 90 -7.49 -7.53 -0.99
CA TYR A 90 -8.84 -7.95 -0.58
C TYR A 90 -9.75 -6.78 -0.15
N GLY A 91 -9.40 -5.57 -0.57
CA GLY A 91 -10.10 -4.34 -0.27
C GLY A 91 -9.58 -3.21 -1.13
N SER A 92 -9.57 -2.01 -0.59
CA SER A 92 -8.96 -0.85 -1.26
C SER A 92 -8.35 0.09 -0.23
N VAL A 93 -7.25 0.72 -0.59
CA VAL A 93 -6.70 1.85 0.17
C VAL A 93 -7.39 3.12 -0.28
N THR A 94 -7.89 3.87 0.69
CA THR A 94 -8.67 5.09 0.49
C THR A 94 -7.91 6.32 0.99
N ASN A 95 -8.41 7.51 0.67
CA ASN A 95 -7.88 8.78 1.18
C ASN A 95 -7.76 8.80 2.72
N ARG A 96 -8.65 8.08 3.41
CA ARG A 96 -8.61 7.98 4.88
C ARG A 96 -7.39 7.18 5.34
N ASP A 97 -7.15 6.02 4.75
CA ASP A 97 -6.03 5.17 5.12
C ASP A 97 -4.69 5.88 4.89
N ALA A 98 -4.60 6.65 3.79
CA ALA A 98 -3.42 7.47 3.51
C ALA A 98 -3.24 8.62 4.52
N ALA A 99 -4.32 9.27 4.94
CA ALA A 99 -4.25 10.30 5.97
C ALA A 99 -3.90 9.73 7.34
N ASP A 100 -4.45 8.56 7.70
CA ASP A 100 -4.15 7.87 8.94
C ASP A 100 -2.66 7.47 8.98
N ALA A 101 -2.09 6.91 7.90
CA ALA A 101 -0.67 6.58 7.78
C ALA A 101 0.24 7.82 7.88
N ALA A 102 -0.13 8.94 7.25
CA ALA A 102 0.61 10.18 7.38
C ALA A 102 0.57 10.74 8.82
N THR A 103 -0.56 10.55 9.51
CA THR A 103 -0.72 10.98 10.91
C THR A 103 0.11 10.11 11.85
N GLU A 104 0.20 8.82 11.63
CA GLU A 104 1.10 7.90 12.36
C GLU A 104 2.57 8.27 12.21
N ALA A 105 2.95 8.77 11.04
CA ALA A 105 4.30 9.30 10.78
C ALA A 105 4.55 10.71 11.39
N GLY A 106 3.54 11.30 12.04
CA GLY A 106 3.65 12.58 12.74
C GLY A 106 3.25 13.82 11.92
N PHE A 107 2.64 13.63 10.75
CA PHE A 107 2.12 14.73 9.93
C PHE A 107 0.61 14.87 10.13
N THR A 108 0.16 16.08 10.45
CA THR A 108 -1.28 16.34 10.58
C THR A 108 -1.89 16.59 9.20
N VAL A 109 -2.47 15.54 8.60
CA VAL A 109 -3.12 15.60 7.29
C VAL A 109 -4.58 15.15 7.40
N ASP A 110 -5.51 15.96 6.89
CA ASP A 110 -6.92 15.57 6.83
C ASP A 110 -7.17 14.69 5.58
N LYS A 111 -8.04 13.69 5.72
CA LYS A 111 -8.52 12.85 4.60
C LYS A 111 -9.07 13.63 3.39
N LYS A 112 -9.48 14.88 3.59
CA LYS A 112 -9.98 15.76 2.51
C LYS A 112 -8.84 16.39 1.71
N GLN A 113 -7.65 16.46 2.29
CA GLN A 113 -6.44 17.01 1.66
C GLN A 113 -5.77 15.98 0.75
N VAL A 114 -5.96 14.69 1.02
CA VAL A 114 -5.43 13.61 0.18
C VAL A 114 -6.31 13.43 -1.05
N VAL A 115 -5.71 13.50 -2.23
CA VAL A 115 -6.40 13.37 -3.52
C VAL A 115 -5.88 12.13 -4.24
N LEU A 116 -6.63 11.03 -4.14
CA LEU A 116 -6.43 9.82 -4.93
C LEU A 116 -7.26 9.89 -6.20
N ALA A 117 -6.68 9.60 -7.34
CA ALA A 117 -7.41 9.53 -8.62
C ALA A 117 -8.43 8.37 -8.60
N ALA A 118 -8.05 7.24 -8.01
CA ALA A 118 -8.91 6.08 -7.77
C ALA A 118 -8.46 5.39 -6.47
N PRO A 119 -9.35 4.63 -5.79
CA PRO A 119 -8.95 3.78 -4.68
C PRO A 119 -7.90 2.76 -5.12
N ILE A 120 -6.81 2.64 -4.37
CA ILE A 120 -5.72 1.70 -4.69
C ILE A 120 -6.18 0.28 -4.36
N LYS A 121 -5.97 -0.65 -5.28
CA LYS A 121 -6.36 -2.07 -5.17
C LYS A 121 -5.20 -3.03 -5.38
N GLU A 122 -4.02 -2.56 -5.63
CA GLU A 122 -2.82 -3.34 -5.93
C GLU A 122 -1.73 -3.01 -4.93
N LEU A 123 -0.86 -4.00 -4.66
CA LEU A 123 0.36 -3.81 -3.88
C LEU A 123 1.38 -2.99 -4.68
N GLY A 124 2.28 -2.32 -3.98
CA GLY A 124 3.40 -1.59 -4.57
C GLY A 124 3.44 -0.11 -4.18
N LEU A 125 4.25 0.64 -4.91
CA LEU A 125 4.46 2.07 -4.73
C LEU A 125 3.45 2.86 -5.57
N HIS A 126 2.66 3.69 -4.91
CA HIS A 126 1.68 4.56 -5.55
C HIS A 126 1.95 6.01 -5.21
N GLU A 127 1.96 6.87 -6.21
CA GLU A 127 2.08 8.31 -6.02
C GLU A 127 0.70 8.93 -5.77
N THR A 128 0.65 9.79 -4.78
CA THR A 128 -0.59 10.45 -4.35
C THR A 128 -0.34 11.91 -4.09
N THR A 129 -1.25 12.76 -4.55
CA THR A 129 -1.17 14.20 -4.32
C THR A 129 -1.89 14.58 -3.04
N VAL A 130 -1.25 15.39 -2.21
CA VAL A 130 -1.84 16.00 -1.01
C VAL A 130 -1.95 17.49 -1.23
N SER A 131 -3.16 18.03 -1.16
CA SER A 131 -3.44 19.45 -1.26
C SER A 131 -3.61 20.02 0.15
N LEU A 132 -2.56 20.58 0.69
CA LEU A 132 -2.55 21.22 2.02
C LEU A 132 -3.27 22.58 2.00
N HIS A 133 -3.06 23.32 0.92
CA HIS A 133 -3.70 24.61 0.66
C HIS A 133 -4.11 24.67 -0.82
N PRO A 134 -5.09 25.48 -1.22
CA PRO A 134 -5.49 25.62 -2.63
C PRO A 134 -4.37 26.02 -3.59
N GLU A 135 -3.24 26.50 -3.05
CA GLU A 135 -2.04 26.90 -3.80
C GLU A 135 -0.83 26.00 -3.54
N VAL A 136 -0.92 25.09 -2.58
CA VAL A 136 0.19 24.23 -2.14
C VAL A 136 -0.22 22.77 -2.26
N GLU A 137 0.35 22.12 -3.24
CA GLU A 137 0.20 20.67 -3.49
C GLU A 137 1.57 20.01 -3.34
N CYS A 138 1.63 18.87 -2.72
CA CYS A 138 2.82 18.03 -2.58
C CYS A 138 2.51 16.61 -2.99
N THR A 139 3.53 15.86 -3.40
CA THR A 139 3.41 14.48 -3.81
C THR A 139 4.03 13.56 -2.76
N ILE A 140 3.25 12.59 -2.31
CA ILE A 140 3.68 11.55 -1.38
C ILE A 140 3.69 10.19 -2.06
N LYS A 141 4.50 9.27 -1.56
CA LYS A 141 4.55 7.88 -2.01
C LYS A 141 3.89 6.99 -0.97
N LEU A 142 2.86 6.27 -1.39
CA LEU A 142 2.21 5.25 -0.56
C LEU A 142 2.77 3.89 -0.95
N ASN A 143 3.40 3.22 0.00
CA ASN A 143 3.88 1.85 -0.15
C ASN A 143 2.85 0.90 0.46
N VAL A 144 2.14 0.17 -0.39
CA VAL A 144 1.12 -0.79 0.03
C VAL A 144 1.71 -2.18 -0.01
N ALA A 145 1.82 -2.83 1.16
CA ALA A 145 2.45 -4.14 1.34
C ALA A 145 1.61 -5.06 2.24
N ARG A 146 1.91 -6.36 2.25
CA ARG A 146 1.31 -7.35 3.15
C ARG A 146 1.99 -7.38 4.52
N SER A 147 3.30 -7.15 4.53
CA SER A 147 4.12 -7.10 5.74
C SER A 147 5.11 -5.93 5.68
N GLN A 148 5.73 -5.64 6.82
CA GLN A 148 6.73 -4.59 6.88
C GLN A 148 8.01 -4.96 6.11
N GLU A 149 8.37 -6.23 6.12
CA GLU A 149 9.52 -6.76 5.38
C GLU A 149 9.35 -6.57 3.86
N GLU A 150 8.14 -6.86 3.35
CA GLU A 150 7.79 -6.63 1.95
C GLU A 150 7.83 -5.14 1.59
N ALA A 151 7.38 -4.27 2.50
CA ALA A 151 7.45 -2.81 2.30
C ALA A 151 8.89 -2.32 2.18
N ASP A 152 9.80 -2.83 3.00
CA ASP A 152 11.23 -2.47 2.97
C ASP A 152 11.92 -2.97 1.69
N LEU A 153 11.56 -4.17 1.23
CA LEU A 153 12.03 -4.71 -0.04
C LEU A 153 11.51 -3.91 -1.25
N GLN A 154 10.24 -3.52 -1.25
CA GLN A 154 9.66 -2.66 -2.28
C GLN A 154 10.31 -1.26 -2.28
N ALA A 155 10.64 -0.73 -1.10
CA ALA A 155 11.37 0.54 -0.98
C ALA A 155 12.77 0.47 -1.59
N SER A 156 13.42 -0.71 -1.60
CA SER A 156 14.70 -0.95 -2.25
C SER A 156 14.63 -1.08 -3.78
N GLY A 157 13.42 -1.03 -4.34
CA GLY A 157 13.16 -1.02 -5.78
C GLY A 157 12.96 -2.40 -6.42
N LYS A 158 12.83 -3.46 -5.62
CA LYS A 158 12.46 -4.80 -6.14
C LYS A 158 10.96 -4.87 -6.38
N SER A 159 10.54 -5.33 -7.55
CA SER A 159 9.13 -5.55 -7.84
C SER A 159 8.61 -6.80 -7.11
N ILE A 160 7.29 -6.85 -6.85
CA ILE A 160 6.64 -8.02 -6.22
C ILE A 160 6.87 -9.28 -7.07
N GLN A 161 6.93 -9.15 -8.38
CA GLN A 161 7.17 -10.26 -9.29
C GLN A 161 8.62 -10.78 -9.20
N GLU A 162 9.60 -9.89 -9.02
CA GLU A 162 10.99 -10.27 -8.79
C GLU A 162 11.18 -10.94 -7.43
N LEU A 163 10.49 -10.44 -6.39
CA LEU A 163 10.51 -11.05 -5.06
C LEU A 163 9.85 -12.44 -5.04
N ALA A 164 8.75 -12.60 -5.76
CA ALA A 164 8.09 -13.90 -5.90
C ALA A 164 8.98 -14.90 -6.67
N ALA A 165 9.62 -14.45 -7.75
CA ALA A 165 10.55 -15.27 -8.52
C ALA A 165 11.83 -15.62 -7.72
N GLU A 166 12.36 -14.69 -6.91
CA GLU A 166 13.50 -14.95 -6.02
C GLU A 166 13.13 -15.96 -4.93
N ALA A 167 11.94 -15.83 -4.31
CA ALA A 167 11.44 -16.76 -3.31
C ALA A 167 11.14 -18.15 -3.89
N GLU A 168 10.58 -18.24 -5.11
CA GLU A 168 10.41 -19.52 -5.82
C GLU A 168 11.76 -20.16 -6.15
N ALA A 169 12.74 -19.38 -6.62
CA ALA A 169 14.08 -19.89 -6.93
C ALA A 169 14.83 -20.36 -5.65
N GLU A 170 14.69 -19.64 -4.52
CA GLU A 170 15.25 -20.08 -3.23
C GLU A 170 14.57 -21.36 -2.75
N ALA A 171 13.25 -21.47 -2.84
CA ALA A 171 12.52 -22.67 -2.47
C ALA A 171 12.86 -23.89 -3.37
N GLU A 172 13.01 -23.66 -4.68
CA GLU A 172 13.48 -24.72 -5.60
C GLU A 172 14.92 -25.16 -5.29
N PHE A 173 15.79 -24.23 -4.89
CA PHE A 173 17.16 -24.54 -4.50
C PHE A 173 17.20 -25.33 -3.19
N GLU A 174 16.45 -24.94 -2.16
CA GLU A 174 16.34 -25.69 -0.91
C GLU A 174 15.78 -27.11 -1.13
N ILE A 175 14.77 -27.24 -2.00
CA ILE A 175 14.19 -28.54 -2.35
C ILE A 175 15.24 -29.39 -3.09
N ALA A 176 16.00 -28.83 -4.01
CA ALA A 176 17.04 -29.54 -4.75
C ALA A 176 18.17 -30.01 -3.81
N GLU A 177 18.59 -29.17 -2.85
CA GLU A 177 19.60 -29.53 -1.85
C GLU A 177 19.11 -30.65 -0.92
N LEU A 178 17.82 -30.62 -0.52
CA LEU A 178 17.18 -31.68 0.28
C LEU A 178 17.11 -33.02 -0.48
N PHE A 179 16.84 -32.97 -1.80
CA PHE A 179 16.85 -34.18 -2.64
C PHE A 179 18.24 -34.74 -2.87
N ASP A 180 19.27 -33.90 -2.98
CA ASP A 180 20.66 -34.32 -3.10
C ASP A 180 21.15 -34.98 -1.80
N ASP A 181 20.78 -34.40 -0.65
CA ASP A 181 21.13 -34.94 0.67
C ASP A 181 20.41 -36.28 0.97
N MET A 182 19.10 -36.36 0.61
CA MET A 182 18.37 -37.66 0.68
C MET A 182 18.89 -38.69 -0.31
N GLY A 183 19.33 -38.26 -1.50
CA GLY A 183 19.94 -39.14 -2.49
C GLY A 183 21.32 -39.68 -2.02
N ALA A 184 22.09 -38.81 -1.37
CA ALA A 184 23.40 -39.22 -0.78
C ALA A 184 23.21 -40.20 0.39
N ALA A 185 22.25 -39.95 1.29
CA ALA A 185 21.92 -40.85 2.40
C ALA A 185 21.38 -42.21 1.92
N ALA A 186 20.54 -42.21 0.86
CA ALA A 186 20.06 -43.48 0.27
C ALA A 186 21.15 -44.27 -0.45
N MET A 187 22.20 -43.64 -0.98
CA MET A 187 23.36 -44.31 -1.54
C MET A 187 24.31 -44.87 -0.47
N GLU A 188 24.44 -44.20 0.69
CA GLU A 188 25.19 -44.75 1.84
C GLU A 188 24.48 -45.95 2.42
N ASP A 189 23.17 -45.98 2.56
CA ASP A 189 22.41 -47.15 3.04
C ASP A 189 22.52 -48.35 2.09
N ILE A 190 22.50 -48.12 0.76
CA ILE A 190 22.69 -49.21 -0.23
C ILE A 190 24.12 -49.74 -0.20
N ALA A 191 25.12 -48.89 0.01
CA ALA A 191 26.50 -49.30 0.11
C ALA A 191 26.80 -50.12 1.39
N ASP A 192 26.07 -49.82 2.49
CA ASP A 192 26.17 -50.59 3.74
C ASP A 192 25.41 -51.94 3.66
N GLU A 193 24.30 -52.02 2.89
CA GLU A 193 23.59 -53.29 2.62
C GLU A 193 24.42 -54.23 1.72
N GLU A 194 25.08 -53.71 0.65
CA GLU A 194 25.97 -54.53 -0.19
C GLU A 194 27.23 -55.00 0.56
N ALA A 195 27.73 -54.22 1.54
CA ALA A 195 28.88 -54.67 2.37
C ALA A 195 28.49 -55.72 3.39
N THR A 196 27.23 -55.82 3.80
CA THR A 196 26.74 -56.87 4.72
C THR A 196 26.30 -58.15 4.02
N GLU A 197 25.89 -58.12 2.72
CA GLU A 197 25.60 -59.33 1.93
C GLU A 197 26.86 -60.05 1.47
N ALA A 198 27.97 -59.37 1.26
CA ALA A 198 29.25 -59.98 0.86
C ALA A 198 29.96 -60.76 1.99
N ALA A 199 29.45 -60.69 3.23
CA ALA A 199 30.05 -61.39 4.39
C ALA A 199 29.29 -62.66 4.86
N SER A 200 28.19 -63.07 4.18
CA SER A 200 27.34 -64.17 4.62
C SER A 200 27.19 -65.35 3.63
N ASP A 201 28.04 -65.46 2.60
CA ASP A 201 27.95 -66.55 1.64
C ASP A 201 29.11 -67.51 1.76
N GLU A 202 29.23 -68.19 2.91
CA GLU A 202 30.02 -69.42 3.07
C GLU A 202 29.41 -70.28 4.18
N ASP A 203 28.35 -70.99 3.88
CA ASP A 203 28.12 -72.36 4.32
C ASP A 203 26.74 -72.89 3.78
N ALA A 204 26.82 -73.89 2.86
CA ALA A 204 25.70 -74.75 2.50
C ALA A 204 25.85 -76.07 3.25
N PRO A 205 24.87 -76.96 3.53
CA PRO A 205 24.21 -77.73 2.48
C PRO A 205 22.75 -78.15 2.68
N ALA A 206 22.08 -78.34 1.54
CA ALA A 206 21.12 -79.40 1.11
C ALA A 206 20.12 -80.05 2.06
N GLU A 207 18.99 -80.26 1.50
CA GLU A 207 17.91 -81.29 1.52
C GLU A 207 16.55 -80.69 1.97
N ASP A 208 15.48 -80.85 1.32
CA ASP A 208 14.74 -81.84 0.53
C ASP A 208 13.25 -81.44 0.51
N ALA A 209 12.65 -81.48 -0.65
CA ALA A 209 11.30 -81.85 -1.01
C ALA A 209 10.07 -81.37 -0.21
N GLU A 210 9.15 -80.77 -0.88
CA GLU A 210 7.77 -81.26 -1.17
C GLU A 210 6.76 -80.12 -1.30
N ALA A 211 6.27 -79.95 -2.50
CA ALA A 211 4.97 -79.37 -2.74
C ALA A 211 3.85 -80.39 -2.35
N PRO A 212 2.54 -80.11 -2.28
CA PRO A 212 1.80 -79.30 -3.22
C PRO A 212 0.53 -78.52 -2.67
N ALA A 213 0.02 -77.65 -3.53
CA ALA A 213 -1.39 -77.50 -3.97
C ALA A 213 -2.51 -76.92 -3.08
N GLU A 214 -3.21 -75.99 -3.76
CA GLU A 214 -4.71 -75.78 -3.78
C GLU A 214 -5.33 -75.16 -2.53
N ASP A 215 -6.22 -74.28 -2.56
CA ASP A 215 -7.33 -73.89 -3.46
C ASP A 215 -8.03 -72.63 -2.96
N ALA A 216 -8.52 -71.84 -3.88
CA ALA A 216 -9.83 -71.18 -4.04
C ALA A 216 -10.50 -70.33 -2.93
N GLU A 217 -11.03 -69.23 -3.44
CA GLU A 217 -12.32 -68.59 -3.21
C GLU A 217 -12.67 -68.00 -1.83
N GLU A 218 -12.91 -66.71 -1.74
CA GLU A 218 -14.18 -66.00 -2.05
C GLU A 218 -13.96 -64.46 -2.12
#